data_d08aed1328d3fbc8df36875413490099
#
_entry.id   d08aed1328d3fbc8df36875413490099
#
_cell.length_a   1.000
_cell.length_b   1.000
_cell.length_c   1.000
_cell.angle_alpha   90.00
_cell.angle_beta   90.00
_cell.angle_gamma   90.00
#
_symmetry.space_group_name_H-M   'P 1'
#
loop_
_entity.id
_entity.type
_entity.pdbx_description
1 polymer ?
#
loop_
_entity_poly.entity_id
_entity_poly.type
_entity_poly.pdbx_seq_one_letter_code
_entity_poly.pdbx_strand_id
1 'polypeptide(L)'
;KWTSSSWCEDQDFFRFSGIYRDVYLYTVPDTHAYDLQIRAIPEEDLDVADLEVKVKTWGKGSIVFRLEKDGECVLEEKKTLTEAGNEEADEEPFYIQKTNSSKTVQNSFAWKINNPKLWSAEDPQLYDFTIELYDEAGTIQEVIPQKVGFRRFEMKNGIMTLNGKRIVFKGVNRHEFSSVSGRHVSEEELRKDLRIMKQNNINAIRTCHYPDTSLIYQLCDEYGIYMIDETNLESHGSWDVAEFTKDYTHVVPHNK
;
A
#
# COMPACT_ATOMS: atom_id res chain seq x y z
N LYS A 1 -31.83 -5.44 10.87
CA LYS A 1 -32.00 -4.35 9.91
C LYS A 1 -31.13 -4.65 8.70
N TRP A 2 -31.69 -4.51 7.52
CA TRP A 2 -30.94 -4.67 6.28
C TRP A 2 -30.10 -3.42 6.02
N THR A 3 -28.86 -3.62 5.64
CA THR A 3 -27.95 -2.57 5.21
C THR A 3 -27.37 -2.94 3.86
N SER A 4 -26.76 -1.99 3.15
CA SER A 4 -26.07 -2.27 1.90
C SER A 4 -24.94 -3.31 2.07
N SER A 5 -24.37 -3.43 3.27
CA SER A 5 -23.38 -4.46 3.59
C SER A 5 -23.93 -5.89 3.53
N SER A 6 -25.26 -6.07 3.54
CA SER A 6 -25.86 -7.40 3.33
C SER A 6 -25.64 -7.94 1.91
N TRP A 7 -25.27 -7.09 0.96
CA TRP A 7 -24.97 -7.42 -0.42
C TRP A 7 -23.46 -7.55 -0.67
N CYS A 8 -22.66 -7.08 0.30
CA CYS A 8 -21.22 -7.30 0.28
C CYS A 8 -20.92 -8.70 0.80
N GLU A 9 -19.85 -9.22 0.35
CA GLU A 9 -19.48 -10.61 0.33
C GLU A 9 -19.23 -11.27 1.68
N ASP A 10 -19.82 -12.40 1.87
CA ASP A 10 -19.32 -13.47 2.74
C ASP A 10 -19.26 -14.83 1.99
N GLN A 11 -19.26 -14.77 0.69
CA GLN A 11 -19.23 -15.88 -0.25
C GLN A 11 -17.85 -16.54 -0.21
N ASP A 12 -17.84 -17.87 -0.28
CA ASP A 12 -16.62 -18.68 -0.20
C ASP A 12 -15.79 -18.44 1.06
N PHE A 13 -16.40 -17.89 2.09
CA PHE A 13 -15.72 -17.42 3.28
C PHE A 13 -16.47 -17.81 4.57
N PHE A 14 -15.71 -18.14 5.61
CA PHE A 14 -16.28 -18.40 6.92
C PHE A 14 -16.78 -17.12 7.58
N ARG A 15 -17.98 -17.18 8.16
CA ARG A 15 -18.55 -16.07 8.93
C ARG A 15 -17.95 -16.01 10.32
N PHE A 16 -17.05 -15.07 10.50
CA PHE A 16 -16.48 -14.75 11.80
C PHE A 16 -17.05 -13.43 12.28
N SER A 17 -17.37 -13.39 13.58
CA SER A 17 -17.84 -12.17 14.24
C SER A 17 -16.74 -11.62 15.16
N GLY A 18 -16.76 -10.31 15.36
CA GLY A 18 -15.86 -9.63 16.26
C GLY A 18 -14.77 -8.81 15.57
N ILE A 19 -13.91 -8.24 16.39
CA ILE A 19 -12.76 -7.44 15.96
C ILE A 19 -11.58 -8.41 15.83
N TYR A 20 -11.06 -8.60 14.63
CA TYR A 20 -10.01 -9.58 14.33
C TYR A 20 -8.66 -8.94 13.99
N ARG A 21 -8.61 -7.63 13.87
CA ARG A 21 -7.36 -6.85 13.72
C ARG A 21 -7.12 -6.04 14.97
N ASP A 22 -5.88 -5.64 15.18
CA ASP A 22 -5.47 -4.92 16.37
C ASP A 22 -6.24 -3.60 16.54
N VAL A 23 -6.56 -3.28 17.78
CA VAL A 23 -7.10 -1.99 18.18
C VAL A 23 -6.09 -1.34 19.11
N TYR A 24 -5.61 -0.18 18.73
CA TYR A 24 -4.60 0.54 19.48
C TYR A 24 -4.93 2.02 19.62
N LEU A 25 -4.39 2.61 20.66
CA LEU A 25 -4.39 4.05 20.89
C LEU A 25 -2.97 4.56 20.67
N TYR A 26 -2.83 5.62 19.89
CA TYR A 26 -1.53 6.24 19.65
C TYR A 26 -1.59 7.75 19.84
N THR A 27 -0.44 8.36 20.07
CA THR A 27 -0.26 9.80 20.07
C THR A 27 0.74 10.19 18.99
N VAL A 28 0.59 11.37 18.45
CA VAL A 28 1.52 11.93 17.48
C VAL A 28 2.18 13.19 18.05
N PRO A 29 3.44 13.48 17.69
CA PRO A 29 4.10 14.72 18.10
C PRO A 29 3.52 15.93 17.34
N ASP A 30 3.93 17.14 17.76
CA ASP A 30 3.45 18.39 17.14
C ASP A 30 3.90 18.53 15.68
N THR A 31 5.05 17.99 15.32
CA THR A 31 5.48 17.87 13.91
C THR A 31 5.50 16.39 13.51
N HIS A 32 4.60 15.99 12.62
CA HIS A 32 4.45 14.60 12.20
C HIS A 32 3.96 14.48 10.76
N ALA A 33 4.13 13.30 10.18
CA ALA A 33 3.54 12.93 8.89
C ALA A 33 2.10 12.45 9.07
N TYR A 34 1.18 13.04 8.31
CA TYR A 34 -0.23 12.64 8.28
C TYR A 34 -0.50 11.60 7.20
N ASP A 35 0.19 11.72 6.05
CA ASP A 35 0.04 10.83 4.91
C ASP A 35 1.36 10.77 4.13
N LEU A 36 1.65 9.62 3.53
CA LEU A 36 2.89 9.37 2.81
C LEU A 36 2.62 8.57 1.54
N GLN A 37 3.09 9.07 0.41
CA GLN A 37 3.08 8.38 -0.86
C GLN A 37 4.50 8.33 -1.42
N ILE A 38 4.99 7.13 -1.76
CA ILE A 38 6.29 6.91 -2.36
C ILE A 38 6.10 6.24 -3.73
N ARG A 39 6.77 6.76 -4.75
CA ARG A 39 6.82 6.17 -6.09
C ARG A 39 8.29 6.01 -6.48
N ALA A 40 8.69 4.81 -6.85
CA ALA A 40 10.04 4.46 -7.25
C ALA A 40 9.99 3.74 -8.60
N ILE A 41 10.10 4.49 -9.69
CA ILE A 41 9.86 3.98 -11.05
C ILE A 41 11.09 4.22 -11.93
N PRO A 42 11.75 3.16 -12.41
CA PRO A 42 12.81 3.28 -13.40
C PRO A 42 12.32 3.90 -14.72
N GLU A 43 13.19 4.62 -15.41
CA GLU A 43 12.97 5.05 -16.78
C GLU A 43 12.95 3.85 -17.75
N GLU A 44 12.68 4.07 -19.03
CA GLU A 44 12.54 2.97 -20.00
C GLU A 44 13.85 2.20 -20.24
N ASP A 45 14.99 2.88 -20.17
CA ASP A 45 16.32 2.28 -20.31
C ASP A 45 16.79 1.57 -19.03
N LEU A 46 16.11 1.78 -17.90
CA LEU A 46 16.38 1.21 -16.58
C LEU A 46 17.67 1.70 -15.91
N ASP A 47 18.41 2.58 -16.52
CA ASP A 47 19.67 3.11 -15.99
C ASP A 47 19.46 4.21 -14.95
N VAL A 48 18.30 4.85 -14.98
CA VAL A 48 17.90 5.89 -14.04
C VAL A 48 16.49 5.58 -13.53
N ALA A 49 16.21 5.91 -12.27
CA ALA A 49 14.88 5.82 -11.71
C ALA A 49 14.44 7.14 -11.07
N ASP A 50 13.16 7.44 -11.19
CA ASP A 50 12.51 8.47 -10.40
C ASP A 50 12.15 7.93 -9.01
N LEU A 51 12.57 8.64 -7.97
CA LEU A 51 12.07 8.47 -6.62
C LEU A 51 11.26 9.72 -6.26
N GLU A 52 9.95 9.59 -6.24
CA GLU A 52 9.02 10.67 -5.88
C GLU A 52 8.40 10.39 -4.51
N VAL A 53 8.40 11.40 -3.65
CA VAL A 53 7.80 11.33 -2.33
C VAL A 53 6.83 12.49 -2.15
N LYS A 54 5.60 12.17 -1.82
CA LYS A 54 4.61 13.15 -1.35
C LYS A 54 4.31 12.85 0.11
N VAL A 55 4.48 13.84 0.94
CA VAL A 55 4.17 13.73 2.37
C VAL A 55 3.27 14.88 2.79
N LYS A 56 2.13 14.55 3.39
CA LYS A 56 1.31 15.53 4.10
C LYS A 56 1.83 15.63 5.52
N THR A 57 2.23 16.82 5.93
CA THR A 57 2.79 17.05 7.25
C THR A 57 1.94 18.01 8.06
N TRP A 58 1.99 17.84 9.37
CA TRP A 58 1.51 18.77 10.37
C TRP A 58 2.69 19.37 11.10
N GLY A 59 2.60 20.64 11.48
CA GLY A 59 3.67 21.32 12.20
C GLY A 59 4.73 21.94 11.28
N LYS A 60 5.76 22.47 11.90
CA LYS A 60 6.86 23.21 11.26
C LYS A 60 8.19 22.56 11.57
N GLY A 61 9.17 22.79 10.71
CA GLY A 61 10.52 22.30 10.92
C GLY A 61 11.20 21.81 9.65
N SER A 62 11.81 20.64 9.72
CA SER A 62 12.52 20.06 8.59
C SER A 62 12.30 18.56 8.47
N ILE A 63 12.51 18.05 7.26
CA ILE A 63 12.43 16.64 6.92
C ILE A 63 13.77 16.19 6.33
N VAL A 64 14.24 15.03 6.75
CA VAL A 64 15.46 14.39 6.23
C VAL A 64 15.05 13.08 5.57
N PHE A 65 15.54 12.87 4.36
CA PHE A 65 15.38 11.63 3.61
C PHE A 65 16.71 10.93 3.53
N ARG A 66 16.72 9.63 3.81
CA ARG A 66 17.91 8.78 3.63
C ARG A 66 17.51 7.49 2.92
N LEU A 67 18.13 7.24 1.77
CA LEU A 67 18.01 6.00 1.01
C LEU A 67 19.31 5.23 1.09
N GLU A 68 19.23 4.00 1.56
CA GLU A 68 20.40 3.14 1.72
C GLU A 68 20.19 1.80 1.01
N LYS A 69 21.29 1.23 0.50
CA LYS A 69 21.31 -0.10 -0.07
C LYS A 69 22.55 -0.86 0.42
N ASP A 70 22.30 -2.00 1.06
CA ASP A 70 23.36 -2.89 1.58
C ASP A 70 24.32 -2.15 2.55
N GLY A 71 23.80 -1.13 3.29
CA GLY A 71 24.55 -0.31 4.23
C GLY A 71 25.28 0.88 3.58
N GLU A 72 25.17 1.08 2.28
CA GLU A 72 25.71 2.24 1.57
C GLU A 72 24.64 3.31 1.37
N CYS A 73 24.97 4.56 1.69
CA CYS A 73 24.09 5.70 1.48
C CYS A 73 24.02 6.06 -0.01
N VAL A 74 22.84 5.96 -0.59
CA VAL A 74 22.55 6.30 -2.00
C VAL A 74 22.08 7.75 -2.12
N LEU A 75 21.29 8.21 -1.15
CA LEU A 75 20.73 9.56 -1.09
C LEU A 75 20.60 9.98 0.37
N GLU A 76 21.04 11.17 0.68
CA GLU A 76 20.69 11.87 1.92
C GLU A 76 20.41 13.32 1.61
N GLU A 77 19.25 13.81 1.99
CA GLU A 77 18.87 15.20 1.78
C GLU A 77 17.97 15.71 2.89
N LYS A 78 18.25 16.93 3.34
CA LYS A 78 17.43 17.69 4.30
C LYS A 78 16.69 18.80 3.57
N LYS A 79 15.38 18.92 3.85
CA LYS A 79 14.51 19.98 3.32
C LYS A 79 13.79 20.68 4.48
N THR A 80 13.47 21.95 4.30
CA THR A 80 12.55 22.64 5.19
C THR A 80 11.11 22.27 4.83
N LEU A 81 10.28 22.02 5.81
CA LEU A 81 8.85 21.81 5.60
C LEU A 81 8.22 23.13 5.15
N THR A 82 7.40 23.06 4.11
CA THR A 82 6.64 24.21 3.65
C THR A 82 5.61 24.56 4.70
N GLU A 83 5.50 25.85 5.06
CA GLU A 83 4.42 26.31 5.92
C GLU A 83 3.08 26.22 5.17
N ALA A 84 1.99 26.07 5.93
CA ALA A 84 0.64 26.17 5.39
C ALA A 84 0.48 27.54 4.73
N GLY A 85 0.67 27.60 3.43
CA GLY A 85 0.18 28.70 2.60
C GLY A 85 -1.35 28.59 2.52
N ASN A 86 -2.00 29.68 2.11
CA ASN A 86 -3.44 29.69 1.82
C ASN A 86 -3.76 28.91 0.52
N GLU A 87 -3.12 27.77 0.28
CA GLU A 87 -3.50 26.89 -0.81
C GLU A 87 -4.85 26.28 -0.41
N GLU A 88 -5.83 26.43 -1.31
CA GLU A 88 -7.16 25.85 -1.16
C GLU A 88 -6.99 24.37 -0.84
N ALA A 89 -7.51 23.96 0.32
CA ALA A 89 -7.53 22.56 0.69
C ALA A 89 -8.27 21.82 -0.44
N ASP A 90 -7.63 20.79 -1.00
CA ASP A 90 -8.34 19.85 -1.85
C ASP A 90 -9.68 19.51 -1.20
N GLU A 91 -10.76 19.43 -1.99
CA GLU A 91 -12.10 19.10 -1.49
C GLU A 91 -12.09 17.71 -0.85
N GLU A 92 -11.61 17.64 0.40
CA GLU A 92 -11.61 16.41 1.16
C GLU A 92 -13.05 16.02 1.56
N PRO A 93 -13.36 14.74 1.61
CA PRO A 93 -14.68 14.28 2.02
C PRO A 93 -15.11 14.88 3.36
N PHE A 94 -16.36 15.26 3.46
CA PHE A 94 -16.96 15.98 4.62
C PHE A 94 -16.61 15.39 6.00
N TYR A 95 -16.41 14.08 6.12
CA TYR A 95 -16.05 13.41 7.38
C TYR A 95 -14.57 13.62 7.77
N ILE A 96 -13.71 13.91 6.80
CA ILE A 96 -12.29 14.21 7.04
C ILE A 96 -12.11 15.70 7.38
N GLN A 97 -12.92 16.58 6.81
CA GLN A 97 -12.86 18.03 7.08
C GLN A 97 -13.03 18.41 8.55
N LYS A 98 -13.68 17.58 9.36
CA LYS A 98 -13.84 17.80 10.80
C LYS A 98 -12.64 17.33 11.64
N THR A 99 -11.76 16.53 11.09
CA THR A 99 -10.49 16.21 11.69
C THR A 99 -9.44 17.16 11.14
N ASN A 100 -8.47 17.52 11.89
CA ASN A 100 -7.42 18.50 11.67
C ASN A 100 -6.73 18.57 10.27
N SER A 101 -7.24 17.88 9.23
CA SER A 101 -6.67 17.83 7.87
C SER A 101 -6.50 19.19 7.19
N SER A 102 -7.35 20.18 7.53
CA SER A 102 -7.23 21.56 7.02
C SER A 102 -5.95 22.31 7.43
N LYS A 103 -5.13 21.72 8.27
CA LYS A 103 -3.86 22.27 8.73
C LYS A 103 -2.64 21.46 8.24
N THR A 104 -2.86 20.39 7.49
CA THR A 104 -1.77 19.64 6.88
C THR A 104 -1.28 20.34 5.62
N VAL A 105 0.01 20.22 5.34
CA VAL A 105 0.64 20.74 4.12
C VAL A 105 1.22 19.61 3.33
N GLN A 106 0.90 19.55 2.04
CA GLN A 106 1.53 18.60 1.16
C GLN A 106 2.89 19.12 0.69
N ASN A 107 3.92 18.35 0.97
CA ASN A 107 5.26 18.55 0.48
C ASN A 107 5.57 17.49 -0.57
N SER A 108 6.15 17.88 -1.69
CA SER A 108 6.51 16.97 -2.79
C SER A 108 7.99 17.06 -3.09
N PHE A 109 8.65 15.91 -3.19
CA PHE A 109 10.09 15.78 -3.42
C PHE A 109 10.34 14.77 -4.53
N ALA A 110 11.41 14.97 -5.30
CA ALA A 110 11.77 14.07 -6.38
C ALA A 110 13.29 14.02 -6.56
N TRP A 111 13.78 12.82 -6.83
CA TRP A 111 15.22 12.56 -7.09
C TRP A 111 15.38 11.59 -8.25
N LYS A 112 16.52 11.70 -8.92
CA LYS A 112 16.99 10.70 -9.89
C LYS A 112 18.01 9.79 -9.21
N ILE A 113 17.74 8.50 -9.24
CA ILE A 113 18.63 7.46 -8.72
C ILE A 113 19.30 6.77 -9.91
N ASN A 114 20.61 6.86 -9.98
CA ASN A 114 21.38 6.28 -11.08
C ASN A 114 21.66 4.79 -10.81
N ASN A 115 21.54 3.96 -11.84
CA ASN A 115 21.81 2.52 -11.81
C ASN A 115 21.16 1.80 -10.62
N PRO A 116 19.85 1.95 -10.41
CA PRO A 116 19.18 1.33 -9.27
C PRO A 116 19.20 -0.19 -9.41
N LYS A 117 19.38 -0.91 -8.29
CA LYS A 117 19.09 -2.34 -8.23
C LYS A 117 17.59 -2.54 -8.33
N LEU A 118 17.13 -3.22 -9.39
CA LEU A 118 15.72 -3.36 -9.70
C LEU A 118 15.09 -4.51 -8.90
N TRP A 119 13.89 -4.30 -8.45
CA TRP A 119 13.08 -5.33 -7.80
C TRP A 119 12.40 -6.23 -8.85
N SER A 120 12.46 -7.54 -8.65
CA SER A 120 11.62 -8.52 -9.35
C SER A 120 11.20 -9.64 -8.39
N ALA A 121 10.25 -10.49 -8.81
CA ALA A 121 9.85 -11.64 -8.00
C ALA A 121 10.97 -12.66 -7.81
N GLU A 122 11.90 -12.75 -8.76
CA GLU A 122 13.06 -13.64 -8.72
C GLU A 122 14.21 -13.06 -7.91
N ASP A 123 14.33 -11.72 -7.90
CA ASP A 123 15.38 -10.96 -7.19
C ASP A 123 14.76 -9.72 -6.54
N PRO A 124 14.16 -9.86 -5.34
CA PRO A 124 13.41 -8.79 -4.68
C PRO A 124 14.34 -7.77 -4.01
N GLN A 125 15.01 -6.96 -4.81
CA GLN A 125 15.91 -5.91 -4.33
C GLN A 125 15.13 -4.77 -3.67
N LEU A 126 15.34 -4.55 -2.38
CA LEU A 126 14.75 -3.47 -1.61
C LEU A 126 15.83 -2.55 -1.04
N TYR A 127 15.50 -1.28 -0.96
CA TYR A 127 16.29 -0.25 -0.32
C TYR A 127 15.67 0.09 1.03
N ASP A 128 16.48 0.44 2.00
CA ASP A 128 16.05 1.07 3.24
C ASP A 128 15.85 2.56 2.99
N PHE A 129 14.64 3.04 3.20
CA PHE A 129 14.30 4.45 3.04
C PHE A 129 13.77 4.99 4.37
N THR A 130 14.53 5.89 4.97
CA THR A 130 14.15 6.49 6.24
C THR A 130 13.77 7.95 6.02
N ILE A 131 12.65 8.34 6.60
CA ILE A 131 12.14 9.72 6.63
C ILE A 131 12.14 10.16 8.09
N GLU A 132 12.84 11.26 8.40
CA GLU A 132 12.92 11.81 9.74
C GLU A 132 12.34 13.22 9.76
N LEU A 133 11.41 13.49 10.66
CA LEU A 133 10.85 14.84 10.87
C LEU A 133 11.44 15.46 12.12
N TYR A 134 11.78 16.72 12.00
CA TYR A 134 12.37 17.55 13.05
C TYR A 134 11.52 18.81 13.26
N ASP A 135 11.40 19.27 14.50
CA ASP A 135 10.78 20.54 14.81
C ASP A 135 11.70 21.74 14.45
N GLU A 136 11.23 22.96 14.69
CA GLU A 136 12.00 24.20 14.46
C GLU A 136 13.25 24.30 15.33
N ALA A 137 13.29 23.64 16.49
CA ALA A 137 14.47 23.58 17.37
C ALA A 137 15.49 22.52 16.89
N GLY A 138 15.17 21.72 15.88
CA GLY A 138 16.01 20.64 15.38
C GLY A 138 15.95 19.38 16.21
N THR A 139 14.91 19.20 17.02
CA THR A 139 14.66 17.96 17.77
C THR A 139 13.88 16.99 16.89
N ILE A 140 14.32 15.72 16.83
CA ILE A 140 13.63 14.67 16.10
C ILE A 140 12.26 14.41 16.72
N GLN A 141 11.24 14.41 15.88
CA GLN A 141 9.85 14.23 16.28
C GLN A 141 9.31 12.87 15.82
N GLU A 142 9.64 12.45 14.60
CA GLU A 142 9.15 11.21 14.04
C GLU A 142 10.20 10.57 13.12
N VAL A 143 10.26 9.23 13.12
CA VAL A 143 11.08 8.44 12.21
C VAL A 143 10.18 7.41 11.52
N ILE A 144 10.17 7.43 10.19
CA ILE A 144 9.34 6.56 9.38
C ILE A 144 10.24 5.69 8.50
N PRO A 145 10.49 4.43 8.88
CA PRO A 145 11.22 3.50 8.04
C PRO A 145 10.29 2.92 6.97
N GLN A 146 10.80 2.83 5.73
CA GLN A 146 10.11 2.21 4.60
C GLN A 146 11.07 1.31 3.82
N LYS A 147 10.53 0.27 3.17
CA LYS A 147 11.24 -0.50 2.16
C LYS A 147 10.80 -0.03 0.78
N VAL A 148 11.75 0.24 -0.12
CA VAL A 148 11.47 0.74 -1.46
C VAL A 148 12.11 -0.17 -2.51
N GLY A 149 11.29 -0.66 -3.45
CA GLY A 149 11.74 -1.43 -4.60
C GLY A 149 11.56 -0.64 -5.89
N PHE A 150 12.62 -0.49 -6.67
CA PHE A 150 12.55 0.14 -7.98
C PHE A 150 12.05 -0.85 -9.01
N ARG A 151 10.85 -0.63 -9.55
CA ARG A 151 10.23 -1.51 -10.54
C ARG A 151 9.35 -0.73 -11.50
N ARG A 152 9.37 -1.13 -12.77
CA ARG A 152 8.52 -0.58 -13.82
C ARG A 152 7.61 -1.68 -14.36
N PHE A 153 6.34 -1.63 -13.98
CA PHE A 153 5.30 -2.50 -14.49
C PHE A 153 4.58 -1.82 -15.64
N GLU A 154 4.44 -2.51 -16.77
CA GLU A 154 3.79 -1.97 -17.96
C GLU A 154 3.02 -3.05 -18.72
N MET A 155 2.06 -2.59 -19.50
CA MET A 155 1.44 -3.42 -20.54
C MET A 155 1.84 -2.86 -21.92
N LYS A 156 2.70 -3.59 -22.63
CA LYS A 156 3.14 -3.23 -23.98
C LYS A 156 2.59 -4.26 -24.99
N ASN A 157 1.82 -3.78 -25.98
CA ASN A 157 1.20 -4.63 -27.01
C ASN A 157 0.39 -5.82 -26.44
N GLY A 158 -0.35 -5.62 -25.36
CA GLY A 158 -1.13 -6.66 -24.69
C GLY A 158 -0.30 -7.65 -23.87
N ILE A 159 0.99 -7.39 -23.66
CA ILE A 159 1.89 -8.23 -22.85
C ILE A 159 2.28 -7.47 -21.58
N MET A 160 2.06 -8.09 -20.43
CA MET A 160 2.53 -7.56 -19.14
C MET A 160 4.05 -7.75 -19.02
N THR A 161 4.72 -6.68 -18.67
CA THR A 161 6.17 -6.66 -18.46
C THR A 161 6.53 -6.03 -17.13
N LEU A 162 7.60 -6.52 -16.53
CA LEU A 162 8.27 -5.89 -15.40
C LEU A 162 9.72 -5.62 -15.79
N ASN A 163 10.17 -4.37 -15.65
CA ASN A 163 11.51 -3.94 -16.05
C ASN A 163 11.85 -4.41 -17.47
N GLY A 164 10.90 -4.21 -18.40
CA GLY A 164 11.04 -4.59 -19.80
C GLY A 164 10.96 -6.10 -20.10
N LYS A 165 10.92 -6.98 -19.10
CA LYS A 165 10.81 -8.43 -19.28
C LYS A 165 9.36 -8.89 -19.11
N ARG A 166 8.92 -9.79 -20.02
CA ARG A 166 7.60 -10.41 -19.91
C ARG A 166 7.46 -11.15 -18.58
N ILE A 167 6.33 -10.96 -17.91
CA ILE A 167 5.98 -11.70 -16.69
C ILE A 167 4.75 -12.58 -16.91
N VAL A 168 4.67 -13.65 -16.12
CA VAL A 168 3.52 -14.54 -16.02
C VAL A 168 3.21 -14.77 -14.56
N PHE A 169 1.98 -14.52 -14.16
CA PHE A 169 1.52 -14.81 -12.81
C PHE A 169 1.26 -16.31 -12.66
N LYS A 170 2.09 -16.97 -11.86
CA LYS A 170 1.89 -18.33 -11.37
C LYS A 170 1.37 -18.22 -9.95
N GLY A 171 0.11 -17.87 -9.83
CA GLY A 171 -0.48 -17.41 -8.57
C GLY A 171 -1.52 -18.35 -7.99
N VAL A 172 -1.90 -18.04 -6.77
CA VAL A 172 -2.98 -18.67 -6.02
C VAL A 172 -3.93 -17.63 -5.46
N ASN A 173 -5.19 -18.00 -5.31
CA ASN A 173 -6.14 -17.24 -4.52
C ASN A 173 -5.85 -17.48 -3.03
N ARG A 174 -5.92 -16.45 -2.21
CA ARG A 174 -5.67 -16.52 -0.79
C ARG A 174 -6.75 -15.78 -0.01
N HIS A 175 -7.40 -16.49 0.91
CA HIS A 175 -8.16 -15.87 1.98
C HIS A 175 -7.27 -15.62 3.20
N GLU A 176 -7.42 -14.48 3.86
CA GLU A 176 -6.74 -14.16 5.10
C GLU A 176 -7.43 -14.86 6.28
N PHE A 177 -6.99 -16.09 6.53
CA PHE A 177 -7.64 -16.95 7.50
C PHE A 177 -6.68 -18.04 8.01
N SER A 178 -6.77 -18.31 9.29
CA SER A 178 -6.04 -19.39 9.97
C SER A 178 -6.99 -20.50 10.41
N SER A 179 -6.59 -21.76 10.24
CA SER A 179 -7.36 -22.91 10.73
C SER A 179 -7.40 -23.01 12.26
N VAL A 180 -6.57 -22.25 12.96
CA VAL A 180 -6.48 -22.25 14.43
C VAL A 180 -7.15 -21.03 15.03
N SER A 181 -6.86 -19.84 14.51
CA SER A 181 -7.26 -18.55 15.06
C SER A 181 -8.34 -17.81 14.25
N GLY A 182 -8.86 -18.43 13.18
CA GLY A 182 -9.90 -17.83 12.34
C GLY A 182 -9.37 -16.63 11.55
N ARG A 183 -10.01 -15.48 11.67
CA ARG A 183 -9.64 -14.25 10.95
C ARG A 183 -8.35 -13.59 11.46
N HIS A 184 -7.90 -13.94 12.64
CA HIS A 184 -6.63 -13.42 13.13
C HIS A 184 -5.47 -14.26 12.58
N VAL A 185 -4.66 -13.69 11.71
CA VAL A 185 -3.49 -14.33 11.10
C VAL A 185 -2.23 -13.66 11.61
N SER A 186 -1.36 -14.43 12.23
CA SER A 186 -0.10 -13.92 12.77
C SER A 186 0.95 -13.69 11.69
N GLU A 187 1.95 -12.85 11.98
CA GLU A 187 3.09 -12.64 11.07
C GLU A 187 3.81 -13.97 10.76
N GLU A 188 3.94 -14.86 11.74
CA GLU A 188 4.58 -16.16 11.52
C GLU A 188 3.84 -17.01 10.49
N GLU A 189 2.50 -17.01 10.53
CA GLU A 189 1.66 -17.71 9.56
C GLU A 189 1.79 -17.07 8.17
N LEU A 190 1.77 -15.75 8.06
CA LEU A 190 1.97 -15.04 6.80
C LEU A 190 3.33 -15.38 6.18
N ARG A 191 4.40 -15.32 6.97
CA ARG A 191 5.75 -15.68 6.50
C ARG A 191 5.86 -17.16 6.12
N LYS A 192 5.15 -18.03 6.81
CA LYS A 192 5.07 -19.46 6.49
C LYS A 192 4.38 -19.66 5.13
N ASP A 193 3.24 -19.03 4.89
CA ASP A 193 2.51 -19.09 3.64
C ASP A 193 3.40 -18.68 2.46
N LEU A 194 4.05 -17.51 2.57
CA LEU A 194 4.91 -16.99 1.51
C LEU A 194 6.13 -17.87 1.24
N ARG A 195 6.74 -18.43 2.30
CA ARG A 195 7.85 -19.40 2.12
C ARG A 195 7.39 -20.65 1.37
N ILE A 196 6.23 -21.21 1.72
CA ILE A 196 5.67 -22.38 1.04
C ILE A 196 5.40 -22.03 -0.43
N MET A 197 4.83 -20.87 -0.71
CA MET A 197 4.58 -20.42 -2.09
C MET A 197 5.86 -20.34 -2.89
N LYS A 198 6.91 -19.70 -2.37
CA LYS A 198 8.22 -19.61 -3.03
C LYS A 198 8.85 -20.98 -3.27
N GLN A 199 8.79 -21.89 -2.29
CA GLN A 199 9.30 -23.25 -2.41
C GLN A 199 8.59 -24.08 -3.49
N ASN A 200 7.36 -23.69 -3.84
CA ASN A 200 6.55 -24.33 -4.87
C ASN A 200 6.48 -23.53 -6.18
N ASN A 201 7.39 -22.57 -6.38
CA ASN A 201 7.46 -21.73 -7.60
C ASN A 201 6.17 -20.91 -7.85
N ILE A 202 5.43 -20.56 -6.81
CA ILE A 202 4.33 -19.62 -6.85
C ILE A 202 4.92 -18.22 -6.70
N ASN A 203 4.59 -17.31 -7.62
CA ASN A 203 5.11 -15.95 -7.65
C ASN A 203 4.05 -14.87 -7.50
N ALA A 204 2.78 -15.26 -7.30
CA ALA A 204 1.69 -14.30 -7.18
C ALA A 204 0.61 -14.78 -6.22
N ILE A 205 -0.06 -13.85 -5.57
CA ILE A 205 -1.29 -14.08 -4.80
C ILE A 205 -2.39 -13.13 -5.28
N ARG A 206 -3.63 -13.56 -5.16
CA ARG A 206 -4.81 -12.71 -5.25
C ARG A 206 -5.48 -12.68 -3.88
N THR A 207 -5.67 -11.48 -3.34
CA THR A 207 -6.38 -11.28 -2.06
C THR A 207 -7.88 -11.43 -2.30
N CYS A 208 -8.41 -12.62 -2.17
CA CYS A 208 -9.82 -12.83 -2.43
C CYS A 208 -10.61 -12.84 -1.12
N HIS A 209 -11.64 -12.00 -1.00
CA HIS A 209 -12.11 -10.99 -1.98
C HIS A 209 -12.11 -9.61 -1.30
N TYR A 210 -11.03 -9.24 -0.66
CA TYR A 210 -10.88 -8.03 0.18
C TYR A 210 -9.39 -7.74 0.41
N PRO A 211 -9.03 -6.52 0.78
CA PRO A 211 -7.65 -6.21 1.19
C PRO A 211 -7.27 -6.99 2.44
N ASP A 212 -6.11 -7.60 2.39
CA ASP A 212 -5.53 -8.31 3.53
C ASP A 212 -4.92 -7.33 4.56
N THR A 213 -4.30 -7.85 5.62
CA THR A 213 -3.56 -7.02 6.58
C THR A 213 -2.39 -6.31 5.92
N SER A 214 -2.05 -5.09 6.39
CA SER A 214 -0.98 -4.27 5.79
C SER A 214 0.37 -5.00 5.73
N LEU A 215 0.63 -5.89 6.66
CA LEU A 215 1.89 -6.63 6.73
C LEU A 215 2.12 -7.53 5.51
N ILE A 216 1.07 -8.15 4.94
CA ILE A 216 1.26 -9.06 3.79
C ILE A 216 1.83 -8.34 2.57
N TYR A 217 1.48 -7.06 2.36
CA TYR A 217 2.02 -6.26 1.26
C TYR A 217 3.52 -6.07 1.40
N GLN A 218 3.99 -5.73 2.61
CA GLN A 218 5.41 -5.59 2.90
C GLN A 218 6.14 -6.93 2.72
N LEU A 219 5.55 -8.01 3.21
CA LEU A 219 6.11 -9.35 3.05
C LEU A 219 6.15 -9.79 1.58
N CYS A 220 5.17 -9.43 0.77
CA CYS A 220 5.21 -9.70 -0.67
C CYS A 220 6.36 -8.98 -1.37
N ASP A 221 6.66 -7.74 -0.97
CA ASP A 221 7.83 -7.03 -1.46
C ASP A 221 9.13 -7.72 -1.02
N GLU A 222 9.23 -8.20 0.22
CA GLU A 222 10.40 -8.90 0.75
C GLU A 222 10.63 -10.27 0.09
N TYR A 223 9.57 -11.05 -0.09
CA TYR A 223 9.65 -12.41 -0.63
C TYR A 223 9.64 -12.46 -2.16
N GLY A 224 9.37 -11.36 -2.85
CA GLY A 224 9.24 -11.34 -4.29
C GLY A 224 7.96 -12.05 -4.75
N ILE A 225 6.82 -11.58 -4.29
CA ILE A 225 5.49 -12.09 -4.66
C ILE A 225 4.71 -10.94 -5.31
N TYR A 226 4.18 -11.17 -6.51
CA TYR A 226 3.22 -10.26 -7.12
C TYR A 226 1.88 -10.35 -6.41
N MET A 227 1.11 -9.26 -6.42
CA MET A 227 -0.19 -9.24 -5.79
C MET A 227 -1.25 -8.68 -6.73
N ILE A 228 -2.40 -9.34 -6.78
CA ILE A 228 -3.65 -8.79 -7.28
C ILE A 228 -4.48 -8.48 -6.04
N ASP A 229 -4.52 -7.19 -5.70
CA ASP A 229 -5.26 -6.71 -4.54
C ASP A 229 -6.70 -6.42 -4.92
N GLU A 230 -7.66 -6.94 -4.15
CA GLU A 230 -9.07 -6.74 -4.39
C GLU A 230 -9.67 -5.78 -3.36
N THR A 231 -10.52 -4.89 -3.86
CA THR A 231 -11.37 -4.08 -2.99
C THR A 231 -12.42 -4.96 -2.34
N ASN A 232 -12.83 -4.62 -1.12
CA ASN A 232 -13.91 -5.33 -0.44
C ASN A 232 -15.28 -4.94 -1.05
N LEU A 233 -15.49 -5.34 -2.29
CA LEU A 233 -16.67 -5.01 -3.09
C LEU A 233 -17.18 -6.23 -3.88
N GLU A 234 -17.18 -7.38 -3.27
CA GLU A 234 -17.82 -8.57 -3.81
C GLU A 234 -19.33 -8.48 -3.58
N SER A 235 -20.12 -8.63 -4.62
CA SER A 235 -21.58 -8.42 -4.58
C SER A 235 -22.35 -9.45 -5.41
N HIS A 236 -21.93 -10.70 -5.39
CA HIS A 236 -22.46 -11.82 -6.15
C HIS A 236 -23.98 -11.97 -6.01
N GLY A 237 -24.49 -11.89 -4.79
CA GLY A 237 -25.92 -12.01 -4.54
C GLY A 237 -26.77 -10.99 -5.28
N SER A 238 -26.23 -9.81 -5.59
CA SER A 238 -26.94 -8.80 -6.37
C SER A 238 -26.94 -9.12 -7.88
N TRP A 239 -25.90 -9.79 -8.38
CA TRP A 239 -25.83 -10.25 -9.77
C TRP A 239 -26.76 -11.41 -10.02
N ASP A 240 -26.74 -12.40 -9.14
CA ASP A 240 -27.60 -13.60 -9.25
C ASP A 240 -29.08 -13.23 -9.23
N VAL A 241 -29.48 -12.32 -8.35
CA VAL A 241 -30.88 -11.83 -8.29
C VAL A 241 -31.25 -11.12 -9.59
N ALA A 242 -30.37 -10.27 -10.14
CA ALA A 242 -30.63 -9.56 -11.38
C ALA A 242 -30.78 -10.52 -12.56
N GLU A 243 -29.95 -11.55 -12.66
CA GLU A 243 -30.02 -12.57 -13.72
C GLU A 243 -31.31 -13.40 -13.62
N PHE A 244 -31.70 -13.79 -12.41
CA PHE A 244 -32.86 -14.62 -12.15
C PHE A 244 -34.20 -13.90 -12.42
N THR A 245 -34.29 -12.65 -11.97
CA THR A 245 -35.53 -11.86 -12.05
C THR A 245 -35.62 -11.01 -13.29
N LYS A 246 -34.51 -10.76 -13.97
CA LYS A 246 -34.35 -9.72 -15.01
C LYS A 246 -34.81 -8.33 -14.57
N ASP A 247 -34.83 -8.13 -13.26
CA ASP A 247 -35.20 -6.88 -12.62
C ASP A 247 -33.98 -6.25 -11.94
N TYR A 248 -33.43 -5.25 -12.59
CA TYR A 248 -32.23 -4.54 -12.13
C TYR A 248 -32.56 -3.31 -11.26
N THR A 249 -33.84 -3.02 -11.03
CA THR A 249 -34.25 -1.76 -10.38
C THR A 249 -33.78 -1.65 -8.92
N HIS A 250 -33.64 -2.78 -8.23
CA HIS A 250 -33.20 -2.83 -6.83
C HIS A 250 -31.70 -3.21 -6.68
N VAL A 251 -31.04 -3.59 -7.77
CA VAL A 251 -29.62 -3.97 -7.75
C VAL A 251 -28.72 -2.79 -8.05
N VAL A 252 -29.06 -1.99 -9.07
CA VAL A 252 -28.25 -0.86 -9.56
C VAL A 252 -27.94 0.20 -8.51
N PRO A 253 -28.84 0.57 -7.57
CA PRO A 253 -28.55 1.56 -6.55
C PRO A 253 -27.47 1.13 -5.52
N HIS A 254 -27.25 -0.17 -5.36
CA HIS A 254 -26.32 -0.70 -4.36
C HIS A 254 -24.87 -0.79 -4.88
N ASN A 255 -24.70 -0.72 -6.20
CA ASN A 255 -23.41 -0.89 -6.87
C ASN A 255 -22.87 0.42 -7.50
N LYS A 256 -23.46 1.57 -7.14
CA LYS A 256 -23.03 2.91 -7.59
C LYS A 256 -22.22 3.61 -6.53
#